data_e57f12e92c9b2cefd8cd4c2402ddcf69
#
_entry.id   e57f12e92c9b2cefd8cd4c2402ddcf69
#
_cell.length_a   1.000
_cell.length_b   1.000
_cell.length_c   1.000
_cell.angle_alpha   90.00
_cell.angle_beta   90.00
_cell.angle_gamma   90.00
#
_symmetry.space_group_name_H-M   'P 1'
#
loop_
_entity.id
_entity.type
_entity.pdbx_description
1 polymer ?
#
loop_
_entity_poly.entity_id
_entity_poly.type
_entity_poly.pdbx_seq_one_letter_code
_entity_poly.pdbx_strand_id
1 'polypeptide(L)'
;MKPLILSCSQASNKNELDNKYGKYHILNSASLKDGKADAIVKFKNTAKLTEIYNTWLTSFDKETVLVLAHDDVLIRDEQWVEKLEQGLKKYDVVGLAGGINAKITAPCLWHIMCPREDLRGRVSHVVEGSNGSETYVTDFGKQGRVLILDGLFLAFKIKTLLSAEVWFDQTNPCVAHFYDIDFSLTCNKKQLKLGTIPIDAVHNSPGLKKYTDDWLAGQAWFLQKFIDGKY
;
A
#
# COMPACT_ATOMS: atom_id res chain seq x y z
N MET A 1 18.40 10.15 0.44
CA MET A 1 17.23 9.90 1.33
C MET A 1 17.33 8.49 1.89
N LYS A 2 17.02 8.25 3.18
CA LYS A 2 16.92 6.90 3.76
C LYS A 2 15.47 6.66 4.20
N PRO A 3 14.67 5.92 3.43
CA PRO A 3 13.27 5.67 3.76
C PRO A 3 13.15 4.66 4.92
N LEU A 4 12.05 4.76 5.66
CA LEU A 4 11.66 3.84 6.71
C LEU A 4 10.43 3.04 6.26
N ILE A 5 10.60 1.73 6.08
CA ILE A 5 9.50 0.81 5.79
C ILE A 5 8.81 0.45 7.10
N LEU A 6 7.49 0.60 7.13
CA LEU A 6 6.63 0.21 8.24
C LEU A 6 5.61 -0.81 7.76
N SER A 7 5.54 -1.94 8.44
CA SER A 7 4.63 -3.03 8.12
C SER A 7 3.94 -3.56 9.36
N CYS A 8 2.72 -4.05 9.21
CA CYS A 8 1.99 -4.77 10.25
C CYS A 8 1.84 -6.23 9.85
N SER A 9 2.02 -7.14 10.80
CA SER A 9 1.88 -8.57 10.58
C SER A 9 1.13 -9.24 11.71
N GLN A 10 0.31 -10.23 11.38
CA GLN A 10 -0.26 -11.15 12.37
C GLN A 10 0.76 -12.20 12.83
N ALA A 11 1.84 -12.43 12.07
CA ALA A 11 2.94 -13.28 12.48
C ALA A 11 3.55 -12.84 13.81
N SER A 12 4.05 -13.78 14.59
CA SER A 12 4.63 -13.50 15.89
C SER A 12 6.06 -12.97 15.83
N ASN A 13 6.77 -13.29 14.75
CA ASN A 13 8.18 -12.94 14.54
C ASN A 13 8.61 -13.22 13.10
N LYS A 14 9.88 -12.91 12.78
CA LYS A 14 10.44 -13.14 11.44
C LYS A 14 10.40 -14.61 11.00
N ASN A 15 10.66 -15.56 11.89
CA ASN A 15 10.65 -16.99 11.52
C ASN A 15 9.27 -17.44 11.05
N GLU A 16 8.21 -16.90 11.64
CA GLU A 16 6.84 -17.18 11.20
C GLU A 16 6.53 -16.52 9.84
N LEU A 17 7.08 -15.34 9.55
CA LEU A 17 7.03 -14.75 8.20
C LEU A 17 7.77 -15.64 7.18
N ASP A 18 8.98 -16.10 7.52
CA ASP A 18 9.75 -17.00 6.66
C ASP A 18 8.97 -18.29 6.37
N ASN A 19 8.30 -18.86 7.37
CA ASN A 19 7.48 -20.06 7.20
C ASN A 19 6.23 -19.82 6.35
N LYS A 20 5.60 -18.64 6.49
CA LYS A 20 4.35 -18.31 5.81
C LYS A 20 4.56 -17.87 4.36
N TYR A 21 5.58 -17.08 4.11
CA TYR A 21 5.80 -16.41 2.82
C TYR A 21 7.12 -16.82 2.13
N GLY A 22 7.93 -17.69 2.75
CA GLY A 22 9.25 -18.02 2.26
C GLY A 22 10.13 -16.77 2.17
N LYS A 23 10.75 -16.58 1.02
CA LYS A 23 11.56 -15.36 0.75
C LYS A 23 10.73 -14.12 0.42
N TYR A 24 9.43 -14.26 0.16
CA TYR A 24 8.57 -13.20 -0.39
C TYR A 24 7.89 -12.39 0.71
N HIS A 25 8.66 -11.75 1.58
CA HIS A 25 8.13 -10.84 2.61
C HIS A 25 9.05 -9.63 2.80
N ILE A 26 8.51 -8.60 3.46
CA ILE A 26 9.08 -7.25 3.51
C ILE A 26 10.50 -7.20 4.10
N LEU A 27 10.82 -8.03 5.10
CA LEU A 27 12.15 -8.03 5.73
C LEU A 27 13.27 -8.62 4.86
N ASN A 28 12.94 -9.20 3.71
CA ASN A 28 13.90 -9.68 2.73
C ASN A 28 14.12 -8.70 1.57
N SER A 29 13.48 -7.53 1.64
CA SER A 29 13.55 -6.52 0.58
C SER A 29 14.96 -6.00 0.34
N ALA A 30 15.22 -5.60 -0.91
CA ALA A 30 16.47 -4.96 -1.32
C ALA A 30 16.73 -3.69 -0.50
N SER A 31 17.99 -3.32 -0.39
CA SER A 31 18.45 -2.12 0.34
C SER A 31 18.30 -2.14 1.87
N LEU A 32 17.72 -3.18 2.46
CA LEU A 32 17.74 -3.36 3.91
C LEU A 32 19.10 -3.87 4.40
N LYS A 33 19.72 -4.79 3.65
CA LYS A 33 21.02 -5.39 4.02
C LYS A 33 22.18 -4.42 3.86
N ASP A 34 22.12 -3.52 2.89
CA ASP A 34 23.15 -2.50 2.62
C ASP A 34 22.92 -1.19 3.39
N GLY A 35 21.86 -1.15 4.23
CA GLY A 35 21.57 -0.02 5.09
C GLY A 35 21.04 1.22 4.37
N LYS A 36 20.64 1.13 3.09
CA LYS A 36 20.04 2.24 2.35
C LYS A 36 18.58 2.51 2.77
N ALA A 37 17.93 1.54 3.40
CA ALA A 37 16.60 1.66 4.00
C ALA A 37 16.56 0.99 5.37
N ASP A 38 15.61 1.38 6.20
CA ASP A 38 15.28 0.70 7.46
C ASP A 38 13.88 0.08 7.36
N ALA A 39 13.62 -0.95 8.18
CA ALA A 39 12.29 -1.55 8.29
C ALA A 39 11.92 -1.85 9.75
N ILE A 40 10.67 -1.56 10.09
CA ILE A 40 10.04 -1.95 11.36
C ILE A 40 8.79 -2.75 11.01
N VAL A 41 8.67 -3.95 11.58
CA VAL A 41 7.47 -4.77 11.49
C VAL A 41 6.81 -4.85 12.85
N LYS A 42 5.54 -4.41 12.93
CA LYS A 42 4.70 -4.60 14.09
C LYS A 42 4.10 -6.00 14.03
N PHE A 43 4.75 -6.93 14.73
CA PHE A 43 4.30 -8.31 14.87
C PHE A 43 3.08 -8.43 15.79
N LYS A 44 2.34 -9.55 15.68
CA LYS A 44 1.12 -9.86 16.44
C LYS A 44 0.09 -8.73 16.36
N ASN A 45 0.00 -8.07 15.21
CA ASN A 45 -0.91 -6.95 15.07
C ASN A 45 -2.37 -7.43 14.96
N THR A 46 -3.22 -6.96 15.85
CA THR A 46 -4.68 -7.16 15.83
C THR A 46 -5.44 -5.84 15.77
N ALA A 47 -4.74 -4.72 15.90
CA ALA A 47 -5.33 -3.39 15.81
C ALA A 47 -5.59 -2.98 14.36
N LYS A 48 -6.50 -2.04 14.15
CA LYS A 48 -6.78 -1.47 12.83
C LYS A 48 -5.54 -0.80 12.25
N LEU A 49 -5.29 -1.00 10.96
CA LEU A 49 -4.17 -0.36 10.26
C LEU A 49 -4.27 1.17 10.32
N THR A 50 -5.48 1.73 10.27
CA THR A 50 -5.72 3.17 10.38
C THR A 50 -5.23 3.77 11.69
N GLU A 51 -5.39 3.06 12.81
CA GLU A 51 -4.91 3.48 14.13
C GLU A 51 -3.38 3.44 14.20
N ILE A 52 -2.79 2.34 13.71
CA ILE A 52 -1.33 2.15 13.72
C ILE A 52 -0.65 3.18 12.82
N TYR A 53 -1.18 3.39 11.62
CA TYR A 53 -0.59 4.34 10.67
C TYR A 53 -0.64 5.78 11.19
N ASN A 54 -1.75 6.20 11.80
CA ASN A 54 -1.82 7.52 12.44
C ASN A 54 -0.84 7.65 13.62
N THR A 55 -0.68 6.59 14.43
CA THR A 55 0.34 6.56 15.49
C THR A 55 1.74 6.76 14.90
N TRP A 56 2.06 6.08 13.80
CA TRP A 56 3.36 6.22 13.15
C TRP A 56 3.59 7.60 12.54
N LEU A 57 2.55 8.24 11.97
CA LEU A 57 2.66 9.63 11.47
C LEU A 57 3.10 10.62 12.55
N THR A 58 2.80 10.35 13.82
CA THR A 58 3.16 11.23 14.95
C THR A 58 4.40 10.77 15.71
N SER A 59 4.91 9.56 15.44
CA SER A 59 6.01 8.96 16.19
C SER A 59 7.40 9.23 15.60
N PHE A 60 7.46 9.67 14.35
CA PHE A 60 8.73 9.90 13.64
C PHE A 60 8.89 11.37 13.25
N ASP A 61 10.13 11.75 12.94
CA ASP A 61 10.44 13.09 12.43
C ASP A 61 9.64 13.38 11.16
N LYS A 62 9.08 14.58 11.05
CA LYS A 62 8.24 15.01 9.92
C LYS A 62 8.96 15.01 8.57
N GLU A 63 10.29 15.07 8.54
CA GLU A 63 11.07 14.97 7.31
C GLU A 63 11.31 13.51 6.89
N THR A 64 10.94 12.54 7.73
CA THR A 64 11.05 11.12 7.41
C THR A 64 10.17 10.77 6.21
N VAL A 65 10.72 9.98 5.28
CA VAL A 65 9.96 9.32 4.23
C VAL A 65 9.52 7.96 4.75
N LEU A 66 8.21 7.80 4.93
CA LEU A 66 7.60 6.53 5.29
C LEU A 66 7.20 5.73 4.05
N VAL A 67 7.36 4.42 4.16
CA VAL A 67 6.84 3.43 3.22
C VAL A 67 5.95 2.48 4.03
N LEU A 68 4.63 2.62 3.91
CA LEU A 68 3.69 1.66 4.46
C LEU A 68 3.57 0.51 3.45
N ALA A 69 3.93 -0.70 3.85
CA ALA A 69 3.89 -1.85 2.97
C ALA A 69 3.28 -3.07 3.68
N HIS A 70 2.63 -3.95 2.92
CA HIS A 70 2.16 -5.22 3.43
C HIS A 70 3.34 -6.11 3.85
N ASP A 71 3.13 -7.01 4.79
CA ASP A 71 4.16 -7.93 5.28
C ASP A 71 4.55 -9.01 4.24
N ASP A 72 3.64 -9.32 3.31
CA ASP A 72 3.80 -10.24 2.19
C ASP A 72 4.31 -9.57 0.90
N VAL A 73 4.90 -8.40 1.01
CA VAL A 73 5.55 -7.70 -0.12
C VAL A 73 7.07 -7.86 -0.04
N LEU A 74 7.69 -8.26 -1.14
CA LEU A 74 9.14 -8.26 -1.33
C LEU A 74 9.53 -7.22 -2.38
N ILE A 75 10.31 -6.21 -2.01
CA ILE A 75 10.91 -5.28 -2.96
C ILE A 75 12.20 -5.93 -3.50
N ARG A 76 12.21 -6.27 -4.80
CA ARG A 76 13.37 -6.89 -5.47
C ARG A 76 14.32 -5.86 -6.10
N ASP A 77 13.81 -4.69 -6.39
CA ASP A 77 14.49 -3.62 -7.10
C ASP A 77 15.61 -3.02 -6.25
N GLU A 78 16.86 -3.21 -6.63
CA GLU A 78 18.01 -2.66 -5.90
C GLU A 78 18.10 -1.12 -5.98
N GLN A 79 17.43 -0.51 -6.96
CA GLN A 79 17.39 0.94 -7.18
C GLN A 79 16.07 1.57 -6.68
N TRP A 80 15.31 0.84 -5.85
CA TRP A 80 13.99 1.33 -5.43
C TRP A 80 14.04 2.63 -4.63
N VAL A 81 15.10 2.85 -3.86
CA VAL A 81 15.27 4.08 -3.04
C VAL A 81 15.42 5.29 -3.95
N GLU A 82 16.23 5.18 -5.01
CA GLU A 82 16.44 6.22 -6.02
C GLU A 82 15.15 6.48 -6.83
N LYS A 83 14.43 5.41 -7.21
CA LYS A 83 13.13 5.52 -7.90
C LYS A 83 12.07 6.16 -7.02
N LEU A 84 12.04 5.81 -5.72
CA LEU A 84 11.18 6.44 -4.73
C LEU A 84 11.47 7.94 -4.63
N GLU A 85 12.75 8.32 -4.52
CA GLU A 85 13.14 9.73 -4.49
C GLU A 85 12.69 10.50 -5.72
N GLN A 86 12.85 9.92 -6.93
CA GLN A 86 12.38 10.53 -8.18
C GLN A 86 10.85 10.63 -8.23
N GLY A 87 10.16 9.62 -7.72
CA GLY A 87 8.70 9.63 -7.61
C GLY A 87 8.18 10.74 -6.71
N LEU A 88 8.78 10.90 -5.53
CA LEU A 88 8.41 11.93 -4.55
C LEU A 88 8.79 13.37 -4.97
N LYS A 89 9.59 13.56 -6.03
CA LYS A 89 9.76 14.87 -6.68
C LYS A 89 8.57 15.26 -7.57
N LYS A 90 7.76 14.28 -8.00
CA LYS A 90 6.61 14.49 -8.91
C LYS A 90 5.27 14.39 -8.21
N TYR A 91 5.18 13.54 -7.20
CA TYR A 91 3.96 13.19 -6.48
C TYR A 91 4.15 13.34 -4.98
N ASP A 92 3.09 13.67 -4.29
CA ASP A 92 3.05 13.79 -2.83
C ASP A 92 2.95 12.43 -2.14
N VAL A 93 2.27 11.49 -2.80
CA VAL A 93 2.16 10.08 -2.39
C VAL A 93 2.41 9.19 -3.60
N VAL A 94 3.21 8.14 -3.42
CA VAL A 94 3.50 7.18 -4.48
C VAL A 94 3.16 5.75 -4.06
N GLY A 95 2.78 4.94 -5.05
CA GLY A 95 2.52 3.51 -4.90
C GLY A 95 2.98 2.73 -6.11
N LEU A 96 2.67 1.43 -6.16
CA LEU A 96 3.08 0.55 -7.25
C LEU A 96 1.97 0.29 -8.26
N ALA A 97 0.72 0.32 -7.82
CA ALA A 97 -0.46 0.08 -8.63
C ALA A 97 -1.61 0.99 -8.20
N GLY A 98 -2.50 1.31 -9.14
CA GLY A 98 -3.65 2.15 -8.87
C GLY A 98 -4.48 2.45 -10.12
N GLY A 99 -5.48 3.33 -9.97
CA GLY A 99 -6.37 3.73 -11.05
C GLY A 99 -6.60 5.23 -11.10
N ILE A 100 -6.86 5.77 -12.30
CA ILE A 100 -7.18 7.19 -12.51
C ILE A 100 -8.68 7.47 -12.37
N ASN A 101 -9.48 6.42 -12.22
CA ASN A 101 -10.92 6.51 -12.12
C ASN A 101 -11.43 5.57 -11.02
N ALA A 102 -12.38 6.04 -10.21
CA ALA A 102 -13.08 5.22 -9.23
C ALA A 102 -14.55 5.19 -9.60
N LYS A 103 -15.02 4.06 -10.19
CA LYS A 103 -16.45 3.89 -10.43
C LYS A 103 -17.19 3.72 -9.11
N ILE A 104 -18.22 4.53 -8.92
CA ILE A 104 -19.02 4.62 -7.69
C ILE A 104 -19.61 3.27 -7.27
N THR A 105 -19.97 2.40 -8.23
CA THR A 105 -20.69 1.14 -7.97
C THR A 105 -19.87 0.11 -7.19
N ALA A 106 -18.54 0.11 -7.32
CA ALA A 106 -17.66 -0.76 -6.54
C ALA A 106 -16.23 -0.18 -6.47
N PRO A 107 -16.05 1.02 -5.93
CA PRO A 107 -14.74 1.69 -5.91
C PRO A 107 -13.68 0.92 -5.12
N CYS A 108 -14.08 0.08 -4.17
CA CYS A 108 -13.21 -0.82 -3.42
C CYS A 108 -12.61 -1.97 -4.25
N LEU A 109 -13.13 -2.23 -5.42
CA LEU A 109 -12.62 -3.21 -6.38
C LEU A 109 -12.03 -2.50 -7.62
N TRP A 110 -11.26 -1.46 -7.38
CA TRP A 110 -10.73 -0.56 -8.42
C TRP A 110 -10.06 -1.31 -9.58
N HIS A 111 -9.29 -2.35 -9.30
CA HIS A 111 -8.54 -3.13 -10.29
C HIS A 111 -9.44 -4.00 -11.20
N ILE A 112 -10.69 -4.25 -10.79
CA ILE A 112 -11.69 -4.99 -11.57
C ILE A 112 -12.65 -4.03 -12.25
N MET A 113 -13.03 -2.94 -11.57
CA MET A 113 -14.08 -2.03 -12.00
C MET A 113 -13.60 -0.87 -12.86
N CYS A 114 -12.31 -0.53 -12.79
CA CYS A 114 -11.72 0.45 -13.70
C CYS A 114 -11.47 -0.18 -15.07
N PRO A 115 -11.77 0.53 -16.18
CA PRO A 115 -11.30 0.15 -17.51
C PRO A 115 -9.78 -0.04 -17.52
N ARG A 116 -9.29 -0.96 -18.33
CA ARG A 116 -7.84 -1.26 -18.38
C ARG A 116 -6.98 -0.04 -18.70
N GLU A 117 -7.45 0.86 -19.55
CA GLU A 117 -6.81 2.11 -19.90
C GLU A 117 -6.67 3.09 -18.71
N ASP A 118 -7.50 2.93 -17.69
CA ASP A 118 -7.49 3.74 -16.46
C ASP A 118 -6.57 3.17 -15.38
N LEU A 119 -6.09 1.94 -15.55
CA LEU A 119 -5.17 1.31 -14.61
C LEU A 119 -3.74 1.84 -14.81
N ARG A 120 -2.96 1.85 -13.73
CA ARG A 120 -1.56 2.31 -13.71
C ARG A 120 -0.72 1.41 -12.81
N GLY A 121 0.51 1.17 -13.25
CA GLY A 121 1.50 0.51 -12.42
C GLY A 121 1.75 -0.95 -12.79
N ARG A 122 2.51 -1.63 -11.93
CA ARG A 122 2.95 -3.01 -12.18
C ARG A 122 3.31 -3.67 -10.87
N VAL A 123 2.87 -4.92 -10.68
CA VAL A 123 3.17 -5.75 -9.50
C VAL A 123 3.36 -7.19 -9.94
N SER A 124 4.37 -7.87 -9.39
CA SER A 124 4.53 -9.31 -9.54
C SER A 124 3.76 -10.05 -8.43
N HIS A 125 3.22 -11.22 -8.75
CA HIS A 125 2.53 -12.08 -7.80
C HIS A 125 3.16 -13.48 -7.78
N VAL A 126 3.08 -14.16 -6.63
CA VAL A 126 3.56 -15.54 -6.49
C VAL A 126 2.47 -16.51 -6.93
N VAL A 127 2.86 -17.53 -7.67
CA VAL A 127 2.02 -18.70 -8.00
C VAL A 127 2.76 -19.97 -7.66
N GLU A 128 2.05 -20.94 -7.11
CA GLU A 128 2.59 -22.27 -6.90
C GLU A 128 2.55 -23.04 -8.22
N GLY A 129 3.74 -23.39 -8.71
CA GLY A 129 3.93 -24.18 -9.91
C GLY A 129 4.36 -25.62 -9.57
N SER A 130 4.43 -26.50 -10.58
CA SER A 130 4.87 -27.89 -10.44
C SER A 130 6.34 -28.03 -9.96
N ASN A 131 7.16 -27.01 -10.19
CA ASN A 131 8.58 -26.96 -9.85
C ASN A 131 8.89 -25.99 -8.69
N GLY A 132 7.89 -25.58 -7.91
CA GLY A 132 7.98 -24.60 -6.83
C GLY A 132 7.32 -23.28 -7.13
N SER A 133 7.55 -22.28 -6.27
CA SER A 133 6.93 -20.96 -6.42
C SER A 133 7.56 -20.17 -7.55
N GLU A 134 6.75 -19.73 -8.49
CA GLU A 134 7.09 -18.86 -9.60
C GLU A 134 6.46 -17.47 -9.41
N THR A 135 6.90 -16.48 -10.17
CA THR A 135 6.26 -15.15 -10.17
C THR A 135 5.75 -14.80 -11.55
N TYR A 136 4.54 -14.25 -11.61
CA TYR A 136 3.99 -13.63 -12.80
C TYR A 136 3.76 -12.13 -12.57
N VAL A 137 3.74 -11.35 -13.64
CA VAL A 137 3.57 -9.91 -13.59
C VAL A 137 2.15 -9.54 -13.96
N THR A 138 1.47 -8.81 -13.08
CA THR A 138 0.27 -8.06 -13.43
C THR A 138 0.68 -6.67 -13.88
N ASP A 139 0.55 -6.41 -15.17
CA ASP A 139 0.79 -5.11 -15.78
C ASP A 139 -0.53 -4.33 -15.83
N PHE A 140 -0.63 -3.32 -14.98
CA PHE A 140 -1.76 -2.38 -14.92
C PHE A 140 -1.61 -1.21 -15.90
N GLY A 141 -0.54 -1.16 -16.69
CA GLY A 141 -0.30 -0.11 -17.67
C GLY A 141 0.79 0.89 -17.25
N LYS A 142 0.85 2.01 -17.97
CA LYS A 142 1.90 3.01 -17.79
C LYS A 142 1.90 3.60 -16.39
N GLN A 143 3.09 3.87 -15.85
CA GLN A 143 3.24 4.66 -14.63
C GLN A 143 2.68 6.07 -14.83
N GLY A 144 2.09 6.64 -13.79
CA GLY A 144 1.52 7.98 -13.90
C GLY A 144 0.68 8.42 -12.71
N ARG A 145 0.03 9.57 -12.88
CA ARG A 145 -0.93 10.08 -11.91
C ARG A 145 -2.11 9.13 -11.75
N VAL A 146 -2.59 8.99 -10.53
CA VAL A 146 -3.75 8.17 -10.17
C VAL A 146 -4.68 8.92 -9.21
N LEU A 147 -5.91 8.44 -9.12
CA LEU A 147 -6.88 8.84 -8.10
C LEU A 147 -6.80 7.91 -6.88
N ILE A 148 -6.54 6.63 -7.13
CA ILE A 148 -6.49 5.57 -6.11
C ILE A 148 -5.15 4.86 -6.21
N LEU A 149 -4.52 4.60 -5.08
CA LEU A 149 -3.36 3.72 -4.90
C LEU A 149 -3.77 2.47 -4.13
N ASP A 150 -3.21 1.33 -4.51
CA ASP A 150 -3.30 0.08 -3.76
C ASP A 150 -2.43 0.15 -2.50
N GLY A 151 -2.96 -0.32 -1.40
CA GLY A 151 -2.32 -0.27 -0.09
C GLY A 151 -1.13 -1.19 0.11
N LEU A 152 -0.86 -2.07 -0.87
CA LEU A 152 0.31 -2.98 -0.78
C LEU A 152 1.63 -2.22 -0.57
N PHE A 153 1.71 -0.99 -1.08
CA PHE A 153 2.85 -0.08 -0.94
C PHE A 153 2.37 1.37 -1.09
N LEU A 154 2.49 2.16 -0.03
CA LEU A 154 2.21 3.60 -0.02
C LEU A 154 3.42 4.33 0.55
N ALA A 155 4.00 5.27 -0.18
CA ALA A 155 5.13 6.04 0.29
C ALA A 155 4.93 7.54 0.16
N PHE A 156 5.35 8.28 1.19
CA PHE A 156 5.19 9.72 1.29
C PHE A 156 6.15 10.31 2.34
N LYS A 157 6.34 11.62 2.32
CA LYS A 157 6.98 12.34 3.41
C LYS A 157 5.93 12.66 4.48
N ILE A 158 6.21 12.38 5.76
CA ILE A 158 5.27 12.65 6.88
C ILE A 158 4.76 14.10 6.84
N LYS A 159 5.68 15.06 6.67
CA LYS A 159 5.36 16.49 6.59
C LYS A 159 4.28 16.81 5.55
N THR A 160 4.28 16.12 4.41
CA THR A 160 3.31 16.33 3.33
C THR A 160 1.89 16.06 3.82
N LEU A 161 1.67 14.92 4.50
CA LEU A 161 0.35 14.57 5.02
C LEU A 161 -0.07 15.48 6.18
N LEU A 162 0.83 15.73 7.13
CA LEU A 162 0.53 16.59 8.29
C LEU A 162 0.19 18.03 7.86
N SER A 163 0.92 18.60 6.89
CA SER A 163 0.64 19.95 6.37
C SER A 163 -0.69 20.05 5.61
N ALA A 164 -1.14 18.95 5.01
CA ALA A 164 -2.43 18.86 4.32
C ALA A 164 -3.57 18.41 5.26
N GLU A 165 -3.26 18.12 6.54
CA GLU A 165 -4.21 17.57 7.51
C GLU A 165 -4.86 16.26 7.00
N VAL A 166 -4.05 15.39 6.39
CA VAL A 166 -4.48 14.06 5.91
C VAL A 166 -4.13 13.00 6.94
N TRP A 167 -5.16 12.26 7.34
CA TRP A 167 -5.09 11.16 8.30
C TRP A 167 -5.81 9.93 7.74
N PHE A 168 -5.45 8.76 8.23
CA PHE A 168 -6.23 7.55 7.99
C PHE A 168 -7.49 7.58 8.86
N ASP A 169 -8.66 7.36 8.26
CA ASP A 169 -9.92 7.48 8.98
C ASP A 169 -10.16 6.29 9.92
N GLN A 170 -10.06 6.54 11.23
CA GLN A 170 -10.23 5.52 12.28
C GLN A 170 -11.68 5.07 12.46
N THR A 171 -12.65 5.76 11.84
CA THR A 171 -14.05 5.32 11.82
C THR A 171 -14.28 4.13 10.89
N ASN A 172 -13.30 3.80 10.03
CA ASN A 172 -13.31 2.56 9.26
C ASN A 172 -13.44 1.37 10.22
N PRO A 173 -14.51 0.56 10.11
CA PRO A 173 -14.69 -0.60 10.99
C PRO A 173 -13.73 -1.74 10.65
N CYS A 174 -13.24 -1.83 9.42
CA CYS A 174 -12.40 -2.92 8.94
C CYS A 174 -10.96 -2.80 9.46
N VAL A 175 -10.38 -3.94 9.84
CA VAL A 175 -9.02 -4.00 10.39
C VAL A 175 -7.96 -3.66 9.35
N ALA A 176 -8.08 -4.19 8.11
CA ALA A 176 -6.99 -4.17 7.13
C ALA A 176 -7.39 -3.80 5.70
N HIS A 177 -8.65 -3.39 5.46
CA HIS A 177 -9.12 -3.05 4.12
C HIS A 177 -9.74 -1.65 4.07
N PHE A 178 -9.91 -1.11 2.87
CA PHE A 178 -10.52 0.19 2.56
C PHE A 178 -9.73 1.42 3.04
N TYR A 179 -8.69 1.25 3.87
CA TYR A 179 -7.88 2.36 4.35
C TYR A 179 -7.13 3.06 3.21
N ASP A 180 -6.69 2.31 2.22
CA ASP A 180 -5.89 2.76 1.08
C ASP A 180 -6.72 3.58 0.09
N ILE A 181 -7.92 3.11 -0.22
CA ILE A 181 -8.85 3.79 -1.13
C ILE A 181 -9.38 5.06 -0.48
N ASP A 182 -9.82 4.98 0.79
CA ASP A 182 -10.26 6.12 1.58
C ASP A 182 -9.17 7.19 1.72
N PHE A 183 -7.97 6.76 2.07
CA PHE A 183 -6.79 7.63 2.15
C PHE A 183 -6.49 8.30 0.81
N SER A 184 -6.52 7.55 -0.29
CA SER A 184 -6.25 8.08 -1.63
C SER A 184 -7.26 9.16 -2.01
N LEU A 185 -8.55 8.92 -1.79
CA LEU A 185 -9.61 9.91 -2.08
C LEU A 185 -9.49 11.13 -1.17
N THR A 186 -9.16 10.94 0.11
CA THR A 186 -8.90 12.04 1.06
C THR A 186 -7.70 12.89 0.60
N CYS A 187 -6.62 12.26 0.17
CA CYS A 187 -5.47 12.95 -0.42
C CYS A 187 -5.87 13.80 -1.63
N ASN A 188 -6.66 13.24 -2.56
CA ASN A 188 -7.13 13.97 -3.74
C ASN A 188 -8.00 15.17 -3.35
N LYS A 189 -8.92 15.01 -2.40
CA LYS A 189 -9.73 16.12 -1.88
C LYS A 189 -8.87 17.25 -1.30
N LYS A 190 -7.76 16.92 -0.66
CA LYS A 190 -6.76 17.87 -0.16
C LYS A 190 -5.75 18.31 -1.23
N GLN A 191 -6.03 18.02 -2.51
CA GLN A 191 -5.24 18.40 -3.68
C GLN A 191 -3.80 17.82 -3.73
N LEU A 192 -3.52 16.78 -2.95
CA LEU A 192 -2.28 16.04 -3.04
C LEU A 192 -2.25 15.23 -4.35
N LYS A 193 -1.06 15.13 -4.94
CA LYS A 193 -0.83 14.39 -6.18
C LYS A 193 -0.41 12.97 -5.86
N LEU A 194 -1.20 11.99 -6.30
CA LEU A 194 -0.87 10.57 -6.18
C LEU A 194 -0.34 10.05 -7.51
N GLY A 195 0.63 9.13 -7.46
CA GLY A 195 1.16 8.51 -8.66
C GLY A 195 1.79 7.14 -8.43
N THR A 196 1.86 6.34 -9.51
CA THR A 196 2.59 5.07 -9.49
C THR A 196 4.02 5.25 -9.95
N ILE A 197 4.94 4.44 -9.41
CA ILE A 197 6.37 4.45 -9.72
C ILE A 197 6.88 3.04 -10.07
N PRO A 198 7.92 2.92 -10.93
CA PRO A 198 8.35 1.65 -11.50
C PRO A 198 9.32 0.88 -10.59
N ILE A 199 8.89 0.53 -9.39
CA ILE A 199 9.64 -0.34 -8.48
C ILE A 199 9.23 -1.79 -8.74
N ASP A 200 10.21 -2.68 -8.90
CA ASP A 200 9.96 -4.12 -9.02
C ASP A 200 9.71 -4.72 -7.63
N ALA A 201 8.48 -5.14 -7.39
CA ALA A 201 8.06 -5.78 -6.16
C ALA A 201 7.18 -7.00 -6.42
N VAL A 202 7.24 -7.94 -5.51
CA VAL A 202 6.40 -9.16 -5.49
C VAL A 202 5.43 -9.06 -4.33
N HIS A 203 4.16 -9.25 -4.60
CA HIS A 203 3.10 -9.37 -3.61
C HIS A 203 2.69 -10.84 -3.51
N ASN A 204 3.01 -11.47 -2.39
CA ASN A 204 2.72 -12.89 -2.13
C ASN A 204 1.35 -13.07 -1.45
N SER A 205 0.34 -12.43 -2.02
CA SER A 205 -1.02 -12.50 -1.49
C SER A 205 -1.83 -13.55 -2.23
N PRO A 206 -2.58 -14.40 -1.52
CA PRO A 206 -3.53 -15.32 -2.14
C PRO A 206 -4.78 -14.61 -2.71
N GLY A 207 -4.84 -13.28 -2.59
CA GLY A 207 -6.04 -12.49 -2.89
C GLY A 207 -7.17 -12.72 -1.88
N LEU A 208 -8.26 -12.02 -2.08
CA LEU A 208 -9.46 -12.14 -1.25
C LEU A 208 -10.26 -13.38 -1.68
N LYS A 209 -10.20 -14.46 -0.89
CA LYS A 209 -10.90 -15.72 -1.20
C LYS A 209 -12.40 -15.68 -0.87
N LYS A 210 -12.80 -14.88 0.13
CA LYS A 210 -14.20 -14.66 0.54
C LYS A 210 -14.33 -13.32 1.24
N TYR A 211 -15.52 -12.74 1.15
CA TYR A 211 -15.87 -11.54 1.91
C TYR A 211 -16.23 -11.93 3.34
N THR A 212 -15.45 -11.44 4.30
CA THR A 212 -15.72 -11.62 5.73
C THR A 212 -16.70 -10.54 6.21
N ASP A 213 -17.31 -10.74 7.39
CA ASP A 213 -18.18 -9.72 7.99
C ASP A 213 -17.45 -8.39 8.22
N ASP A 214 -16.17 -8.45 8.62
CA ASP A 214 -15.28 -7.30 8.75
C ASP A 214 -15.10 -6.56 7.41
N TRP A 215 -14.88 -7.29 6.32
CA TRP A 215 -14.76 -6.71 4.99
C TRP A 215 -16.07 -6.09 4.52
N LEU A 216 -17.22 -6.78 4.72
CA LEU A 216 -18.53 -6.27 4.34
C LEU A 216 -18.90 -5.00 5.12
N ALA A 217 -18.59 -4.94 6.42
CA ALA A 217 -18.77 -3.75 7.22
C ALA A 217 -17.92 -2.57 6.71
N GLY A 218 -16.66 -2.84 6.35
CA GLY A 218 -15.78 -1.83 5.75
C GLY A 218 -16.27 -1.33 4.40
N GLN A 219 -16.78 -2.22 3.56
CA GLN A 219 -17.38 -1.87 2.27
C GLN A 219 -18.61 -0.96 2.46
N ALA A 220 -19.52 -1.33 3.35
CA ALA A 220 -20.72 -0.55 3.62
C ALA A 220 -20.36 0.86 4.14
N TRP A 221 -19.42 0.96 5.08
CA TRP A 221 -18.90 2.23 5.59
C TRP A 221 -18.31 3.09 4.47
N PHE A 222 -17.46 2.51 3.62
CA PHE A 222 -16.80 3.23 2.54
C PHE A 222 -17.82 3.73 1.50
N LEU A 223 -18.77 2.89 1.08
CA LEU A 223 -19.79 3.26 0.12
C LEU A 223 -20.70 4.35 0.66
N GLN A 224 -21.11 4.29 1.94
CA GLN A 224 -21.90 5.33 2.57
C GLN A 224 -21.15 6.66 2.57
N LYS A 225 -19.86 6.66 2.96
CA LYS A 225 -18.99 7.84 2.96
C LYS A 225 -18.84 8.44 1.55
N PHE A 226 -18.75 7.59 0.53
CA PHE A 226 -18.68 7.99 -0.88
C PHE A 226 -19.99 8.64 -1.34
N ILE A 227 -21.15 8.02 -1.03
CA ILE A 227 -22.50 8.53 -1.37
C ILE A 227 -22.75 9.88 -0.70
N ASP A 228 -22.30 10.05 0.56
CA ASP A 228 -22.46 11.28 1.32
C ASP A 228 -21.57 12.44 0.80
N GLY A 229 -20.79 12.23 -0.24
CA GLY A 229 -19.91 13.24 -0.82
C GLY A 229 -18.78 13.68 0.12
N LYS A 230 -18.28 12.77 0.94
CA LYS A 230 -17.18 13.08 1.88
C LYS A 230 -15.81 13.22 1.20
N TYR A 231 -15.70 12.81 -0.08
CA TYR A 231 -14.49 12.92 -0.90
C TYR A 231 -14.54 14.05 -1.90
#